data_3c5a61cd9e5214a7b1cba594c8d599a9
#
_entry.id   3c5a61cd9e5214a7b1cba594c8d599a9
#
_cell.length_a   1.000
_cell.length_b   1.000
_cell.length_c   1.000
_cell.angle_alpha   90.00
_cell.angle_beta   90.00
_cell.angle_gamma   90.00
#
_symmetry.space_group_name_H-M   'P 1'
#
loop_
_entity.id
_entity.type
_entity.pdbx_description
1 polymer ?
#
loop_
_entity_poly.entity_id
_entity_poly.type
_entity_poly.pdbx_seq_one_letter_code
_entity_poly.pdbx_strand_id
1 'polypeptide(L)'
;MPGLATADFRSFRVLIAPGLHNSGPDHWQSRWQRPFPAFERVEQDDWEAPDLARWSARVDQLRRTKPGDPRPTLIVAHSFGSLASVHSVARDPSGVAGLLLVAPADPDKFNVADQLPRQALPVPSIVIGSTDDPWMAAPRAALWAERWHSQFINGGPLGHINAESGLGDWPEGLEILYFLIDKVQNSVCENT
;
A
#
# COMPACT_ATOMS: atom_id res chain seq x y z
N MET A 1 26.50 7.99 13.20
CA MET A 1 25.30 7.58 12.47
C MET A 1 25.72 6.41 11.59
N PRO A 2 25.27 5.14 11.82
CA PRO A 2 25.47 4.09 10.84
C PRO A 2 24.64 4.50 9.61
N GLY A 3 25.29 4.52 8.43
CA GLY A 3 24.60 4.85 7.18
C GLY A 3 23.45 3.88 6.97
N LEU A 4 22.25 4.41 6.78
CA LEU A 4 21.13 3.69 6.18
C LEU A 4 21.66 3.11 4.87
N ALA A 5 21.81 1.78 4.82
CA ALA A 5 21.99 1.09 3.57
C ALA A 5 20.80 1.56 2.70
N THR A 6 21.08 2.24 1.60
CA THR A 6 20.04 2.74 0.70
C THR A 6 19.35 1.52 0.13
N ALA A 7 18.20 1.17 0.72
CA ALA A 7 17.33 0.14 0.17
C ALA A 7 17.10 0.48 -1.31
N ASP A 8 17.50 -0.43 -2.19
CA ASP A 8 17.53 -0.13 -3.62
C ASP A 8 16.18 -0.52 -4.23
N PHE A 9 15.34 0.47 -4.55
CA PHE A 9 14.10 0.26 -5.31
C PHE A 9 14.31 -0.49 -6.63
N ARG A 10 15.55 -0.53 -7.17
CA ARG A 10 15.87 -1.25 -8.41
C ARG A 10 15.69 -2.77 -8.27
N SER A 11 15.76 -3.29 -7.04
CA SER A 11 15.54 -4.71 -6.75
C SER A 11 14.05 -5.09 -6.74
N PHE A 12 13.16 -4.13 -6.84
CA PHE A 12 11.71 -4.32 -6.79
C PHE A 12 11.00 -3.66 -7.95
N ARG A 13 9.84 -4.20 -8.31
CA ARG A 13 8.78 -3.44 -8.97
C ARG A 13 7.97 -2.73 -7.89
N VAL A 14 7.61 -1.48 -8.11
CA VAL A 14 6.74 -0.74 -7.18
C VAL A 14 5.46 -0.37 -7.89
N LEU A 15 4.34 -0.86 -7.38
CA LEU A 15 3.00 -0.50 -7.84
C LEU A 15 2.40 0.54 -6.91
N ILE A 16 1.88 1.60 -7.48
CA ILE A 16 1.08 2.62 -6.80
C ILE A 16 -0.39 2.26 -7.00
N ALA A 17 -1.12 2.01 -5.92
CA ALA A 17 -2.55 1.71 -5.94
C ALA A 17 -3.35 2.84 -5.27
N PRO A 18 -3.88 3.80 -6.05
CA PRO A 18 -4.66 4.91 -5.52
C PRO A 18 -6.02 4.49 -4.94
N GLY A 19 -6.63 5.40 -4.17
CA GLY A 19 -8.01 5.29 -3.70
C GLY A 19 -9.02 5.93 -4.66
N LEU A 20 -10.26 6.15 -4.17
CA LEU A 20 -11.32 6.85 -4.90
C LEU A 20 -10.81 8.18 -5.44
N HIS A 21 -11.35 8.59 -6.59
CA HIS A 21 -11.03 9.83 -7.30
C HIS A 21 -9.57 9.90 -7.78
N ASN A 22 -8.84 8.77 -7.74
CA ASN A 22 -7.42 8.69 -8.10
C ASN A 22 -6.52 9.56 -7.18
N SER A 23 -5.23 9.54 -7.42
CA SER A 23 -4.26 10.43 -6.78
C SER A 23 -3.85 11.52 -7.75
N GLY A 24 -4.43 12.71 -7.58
CA GLY A 24 -4.13 13.88 -8.40
C GLY A 24 -2.67 14.33 -8.28
N PRO A 25 -2.26 15.38 -9.03
CA PRO A 25 -0.85 15.78 -9.14
C PRO A 25 -0.20 16.21 -7.82
N ASP A 26 -0.99 16.69 -6.85
CA ASP A 26 -0.50 17.13 -5.54
C ASP A 26 -0.54 16.03 -4.47
N HIS A 27 -1.11 14.88 -4.79
CA HIS A 27 -1.08 13.71 -3.91
C HIS A 27 0.34 13.12 -3.85
N TRP A 28 0.78 12.71 -2.67
CA TRP A 28 2.12 12.15 -2.44
C TRP A 28 2.45 10.97 -3.38
N GLN A 29 1.49 10.11 -3.70
CA GLN A 29 1.70 9.01 -4.66
C GLN A 29 2.11 9.51 -6.04
N SER A 30 1.46 10.55 -6.55
CA SER A 30 1.80 11.17 -7.84
C SER A 30 3.15 11.91 -7.76
N ARG A 31 3.42 12.54 -6.61
CA ARG A 31 4.69 13.23 -6.39
C ARG A 31 5.85 12.24 -6.33
N TRP A 32 5.67 11.05 -5.75
CA TRP A 32 6.70 10.00 -5.77
C TRP A 32 6.98 9.46 -7.17
N GLN A 33 6.00 9.38 -8.05
CA GLN A 33 6.21 8.92 -9.43
C GLN A 33 7.10 9.86 -10.26
N ARG A 34 7.25 11.13 -9.88
CA ARG A 34 8.10 12.08 -10.59
C ARG A 34 9.60 11.73 -10.48
N PRO A 35 10.18 11.60 -9.28
CA PRO A 35 11.56 11.15 -9.11
C PRO A 35 11.76 9.64 -9.36
N PHE A 36 10.69 8.85 -9.28
CA PHE A 36 10.72 7.40 -9.48
C PHE A 36 9.81 6.98 -10.65
N PRO A 37 10.18 7.29 -11.90
CA PRO A 37 9.30 7.01 -13.06
C PRO A 37 9.08 5.52 -13.31
N ALA A 38 9.85 4.64 -12.64
CA ALA A 38 9.66 3.19 -12.66
C ALA A 38 8.50 2.72 -11.75
N PHE A 39 7.94 3.59 -10.91
CA PHE A 39 6.75 3.28 -10.11
C PHE A 39 5.53 3.25 -11.02
N GLU A 40 4.87 2.11 -11.10
CA GLU A 40 3.75 1.87 -12.01
C GLU A 40 2.42 2.10 -11.30
N ARG A 41 1.51 2.84 -11.92
CA ARG A 41 0.18 3.07 -11.35
C ARG A 41 -0.79 1.97 -11.76
N VAL A 42 -1.53 1.46 -10.78
CA VAL A 42 -2.70 0.62 -11.02
C VAL A 42 -3.84 1.53 -11.45
N GLU A 43 -4.18 1.47 -12.73
CA GLU A 43 -5.27 2.26 -13.29
C GLU A 43 -6.60 1.54 -13.11
N GLN A 44 -7.65 2.31 -12.79
CA GLN A 44 -9.03 1.82 -12.69
C GLN A 44 -9.85 2.31 -13.89
N ASP A 45 -10.85 1.53 -14.30
CA ASP A 45 -11.76 1.93 -15.38
C ASP A 45 -12.71 3.05 -14.94
N ASP A 46 -13.06 3.05 -13.64
CA ASP A 46 -13.94 4.03 -13.03
C ASP A 46 -13.42 4.34 -11.61
N TRP A 47 -12.99 5.57 -11.40
CA TRP A 47 -12.47 6.04 -10.13
C TRP A 47 -13.56 6.44 -9.13
N GLU A 48 -14.81 6.57 -9.60
CA GLU A 48 -15.97 6.95 -8.78
C GLU A 48 -16.72 5.73 -8.25
N ALA A 49 -16.50 4.55 -8.86
CA ALA A 49 -17.17 3.31 -8.49
C ALA A 49 -16.22 2.32 -7.80
N PRO A 50 -16.14 2.31 -6.47
CA PRO A 50 -15.27 1.42 -5.71
C PRO A 50 -15.85 -0.01 -5.69
N ASP A 51 -15.47 -0.80 -6.65
CA ASP A 51 -15.80 -2.23 -6.73
C ASP A 51 -14.57 -3.05 -6.35
N LEU A 52 -14.62 -3.75 -5.22
CA LEU A 52 -13.48 -4.47 -4.67
C LEU A 52 -12.94 -5.53 -5.65
N ALA A 53 -13.82 -6.28 -6.31
CA ALA A 53 -13.41 -7.34 -7.22
C ALA A 53 -12.74 -6.77 -8.49
N ARG A 54 -13.31 -5.72 -9.06
CA ARG A 54 -12.73 -5.05 -10.25
C ARG A 54 -11.38 -4.41 -9.93
N TRP A 55 -11.32 -3.64 -8.84
CA TRP A 55 -10.09 -2.95 -8.45
C TRP A 55 -8.98 -3.93 -8.09
N SER A 56 -9.31 -5.00 -7.39
CA SER A 56 -8.38 -6.09 -7.10
C SER A 56 -7.90 -6.80 -8.38
N ALA A 57 -8.78 -7.01 -9.35
CA ALA A 57 -8.40 -7.58 -10.64
C ALA A 57 -7.42 -6.68 -11.42
N ARG A 58 -7.51 -5.35 -11.29
CA ARG A 58 -6.53 -4.42 -11.86
C ARG A 58 -5.16 -4.53 -11.20
N VAL A 59 -5.13 -4.68 -9.86
CA VAL A 59 -3.88 -4.98 -9.14
C VAL A 59 -3.28 -6.29 -9.67
N ASP A 60 -4.08 -7.35 -9.78
CA ASP A 60 -3.65 -8.65 -10.30
C ASP A 60 -3.13 -8.57 -11.73
N GLN A 61 -3.82 -7.84 -12.58
CA GLN A 61 -3.42 -7.64 -13.98
C GLN A 61 -2.04 -6.98 -14.05
N LEU A 62 -1.83 -5.87 -13.34
CA LEU A 62 -0.60 -5.10 -13.46
C LEU A 62 0.60 -5.87 -12.89
N ARG A 63 0.45 -6.54 -11.73
CA ARG A 63 1.55 -7.30 -11.13
C ARG A 63 1.98 -8.52 -11.97
N ARG A 64 1.09 -9.04 -12.83
CA ARG A 64 1.36 -10.19 -13.70
C ARG A 64 1.79 -9.84 -15.12
N THR A 65 1.67 -8.57 -15.54
CA THR A 65 1.84 -8.15 -16.96
C THR A 65 3.27 -7.91 -17.42
N LYS A 66 4.29 -8.24 -16.64
CA LYS A 66 5.69 -8.13 -17.08
C LYS A 66 6.39 -9.50 -17.17
N PRO A 67 6.09 -10.29 -18.21
CA PRO A 67 6.83 -11.52 -18.47
C PRO A 67 8.33 -11.22 -18.58
N GLY A 68 9.15 -11.97 -17.84
CA GLY A 68 10.60 -11.83 -17.88
C GLY A 68 11.19 -10.79 -16.92
N ASP A 69 10.38 -10.08 -16.15
CA ASP A 69 10.86 -9.28 -15.01
C ASP A 69 10.80 -10.13 -13.72
N PRO A 70 11.94 -10.64 -13.21
CA PRO A 70 11.97 -11.52 -12.04
C PRO A 70 11.83 -10.75 -10.72
N ARG A 71 11.80 -9.42 -10.75
CA ARG A 71 11.79 -8.61 -9.53
C ARG A 71 10.47 -8.78 -8.78
N PRO A 72 10.53 -9.02 -7.46
CA PRO A 72 9.32 -9.06 -6.65
C PRO A 72 8.66 -7.69 -6.57
N THR A 73 7.36 -7.69 -6.36
CA THR A 73 6.53 -6.48 -6.38
C THR A 73 6.26 -5.96 -4.96
N LEU A 74 6.51 -4.67 -4.74
CA LEU A 74 5.99 -3.91 -3.61
C LEU A 74 4.73 -3.17 -4.05
N ILE A 75 3.69 -3.17 -3.23
CA ILE A 75 2.46 -2.41 -3.51
C ILE A 75 2.33 -1.30 -2.48
N VAL A 76 2.26 -0.06 -2.95
CA VAL A 76 2.08 1.16 -2.16
C VAL A 76 0.66 1.66 -2.41
N ALA A 77 -0.23 1.36 -1.49
CA ALA A 77 -1.66 1.57 -1.66
C ALA A 77 -2.19 2.66 -0.73
N HIS A 78 -3.22 3.37 -1.19
CA HIS A 78 -3.91 4.39 -0.43
C HIS A 78 -5.43 4.12 -0.40
N SER A 79 -6.06 4.36 0.74
CA SER A 79 -7.52 4.34 0.89
C SER A 79 -8.15 3.03 0.39
N PHE A 80 -9.12 3.09 -0.53
CA PHE A 80 -9.76 1.90 -1.11
C PHE A 80 -8.78 1.04 -1.93
N GLY A 81 -7.73 1.64 -2.51
CA GLY A 81 -6.64 0.92 -3.15
C GLY A 81 -5.93 -0.05 -2.18
N SER A 82 -5.90 0.28 -0.87
CA SER A 82 -5.38 -0.63 0.17
C SER A 82 -6.26 -1.88 0.30
N LEU A 83 -7.59 -1.73 0.30
CA LEU A 83 -8.52 -2.86 0.37
C LEU A 83 -8.40 -3.77 -0.86
N ALA A 84 -8.32 -3.17 -2.04
CA ALA A 84 -8.14 -3.89 -3.31
C ALA A 84 -6.82 -4.66 -3.33
N SER A 85 -5.74 -4.07 -2.82
CA SER A 85 -4.42 -4.70 -2.73
C SER A 85 -4.41 -5.87 -1.74
N VAL A 86 -5.00 -5.67 -0.55
CA VAL A 86 -5.16 -6.74 0.45
C VAL A 86 -5.98 -7.90 -0.11
N HIS A 87 -7.11 -7.62 -0.77
CA HIS A 87 -7.97 -8.64 -1.37
C HIS A 87 -7.24 -9.44 -2.49
N SER A 88 -6.45 -8.74 -3.32
CA SER A 88 -5.62 -9.37 -4.35
C SER A 88 -4.59 -10.33 -3.75
N VAL A 89 -3.77 -9.83 -2.80
CA VAL A 89 -2.62 -10.55 -2.25
C VAL A 89 -3.04 -11.70 -1.32
N ALA A 90 -4.15 -11.55 -0.59
CA ALA A 90 -4.68 -12.62 0.23
C ALA A 90 -5.14 -13.85 -0.58
N ARG A 91 -5.56 -13.64 -1.82
CA ARG A 91 -5.99 -14.71 -2.74
C ARG A 91 -4.82 -15.36 -3.46
N ASP A 92 -3.82 -14.58 -3.81
CA ASP A 92 -2.61 -15.06 -4.48
C ASP A 92 -1.44 -14.14 -4.18
N PRO A 93 -0.51 -14.51 -3.29
CA PRO A 93 0.64 -13.69 -2.94
C PRO A 93 1.80 -13.78 -3.93
N SER A 94 1.70 -14.59 -4.98
CA SER A 94 2.81 -14.89 -5.88
C SER A 94 3.44 -13.64 -6.46
N GLY A 95 4.76 -13.50 -6.30
CA GLY A 95 5.55 -12.38 -6.80
C GLY A 95 5.39 -11.07 -6.01
N VAL A 96 4.62 -11.06 -4.91
CA VAL A 96 4.50 -9.89 -4.03
C VAL A 96 5.48 -10.00 -2.87
N ALA A 97 6.30 -8.97 -2.68
CA ALA A 97 7.28 -8.90 -1.61
C ALA A 97 6.72 -8.24 -0.34
N GLY A 98 5.83 -7.25 -0.49
CA GLY A 98 5.28 -6.54 0.66
C GLY A 98 4.24 -5.49 0.28
N LEU A 99 3.50 -5.01 1.30
CA LEU A 99 2.44 -4.03 1.18
C LEU A 99 2.68 -2.85 2.11
N LEU A 100 2.62 -1.64 1.57
CA LEU A 100 2.47 -0.40 2.33
C LEU A 100 1.04 0.12 2.14
N LEU A 101 0.25 0.07 3.21
CA LEU A 101 -1.18 0.38 3.22
C LEU A 101 -1.41 1.69 3.97
N VAL A 102 -1.64 2.77 3.23
CA VAL A 102 -1.72 4.12 3.79
C VAL A 102 -3.17 4.57 3.89
N ALA A 103 -3.58 4.98 5.08
CA ALA A 103 -4.94 5.43 5.37
C ALA A 103 -5.99 4.53 4.71
N PRO A 104 -6.02 3.20 4.99
CA PRO A 104 -6.96 2.30 4.35
C PRO A 104 -8.39 2.81 4.52
N ALA A 105 -9.24 2.61 3.51
CA ALA A 105 -10.66 2.89 3.65
C ALA A 105 -11.30 1.95 4.69
N ASP A 106 -12.34 2.40 5.39
CA ASP A 106 -13.09 1.55 6.32
C ASP A 106 -13.92 0.53 5.53
N PRO A 107 -13.61 -0.78 5.62
CA PRO A 107 -14.31 -1.79 4.83
C PRO A 107 -15.82 -1.87 5.09
N ASP A 108 -16.29 -1.49 6.28
CA ASP A 108 -17.73 -1.51 6.61
C ASP A 108 -18.47 -0.39 5.86
N LYS A 109 -17.83 0.76 5.66
CA LYS A 109 -18.42 1.87 4.89
C LYS A 109 -18.67 1.51 3.43
N PHE A 110 -17.92 0.53 2.91
CA PHE A 110 -18.04 0.04 1.53
C PHE A 110 -18.73 -1.32 1.44
N ASN A 111 -19.23 -1.89 2.55
CA ASN A 111 -19.85 -3.21 2.61
C ASN A 111 -18.96 -4.34 2.05
N VAL A 112 -17.66 -4.27 2.29
CA VAL A 112 -16.67 -5.26 1.81
C VAL A 112 -15.89 -5.97 2.92
N ALA A 113 -16.22 -5.71 4.18
CA ALA A 113 -15.51 -6.26 5.34
C ALA A 113 -15.47 -7.79 5.35
N ASP A 114 -16.54 -8.43 4.89
CA ASP A 114 -16.63 -9.89 4.83
C ASP A 114 -15.85 -10.52 3.66
N GLN A 115 -15.41 -9.71 2.70
CA GLN A 115 -14.61 -10.13 1.56
C GLN A 115 -13.11 -10.03 1.83
N LEU A 116 -12.72 -9.36 2.92
CA LEU A 116 -11.32 -9.20 3.30
C LEU A 116 -10.85 -10.31 4.25
N PRO A 117 -9.56 -10.69 4.22
CA PRO A 117 -9.03 -11.71 5.10
C PRO A 117 -9.14 -11.28 6.57
N ARG A 118 -9.51 -12.23 7.43
CA ARG A 118 -9.51 -12.07 8.90
C ARG A 118 -8.32 -12.77 9.56
N GLN A 119 -7.27 -13.01 8.80
CA GLN A 119 -6.05 -13.71 9.18
C GLN A 119 -4.82 -12.95 8.70
N ALA A 120 -3.65 -13.37 9.15
CA ALA A 120 -2.37 -12.81 8.71
C ALA A 120 -2.27 -12.75 7.18
N LEU A 121 -1.77 -11.64 6.67
CA LEU A 121 -1.39 -11.53 5.27
C LEU A 121 -0.17 -12.40 4.98
N PRO A 122 -0.09 -13.00 3.79
CA PRO A 122 1.00 -13.92 3.46
C PRO A 122 2.34 -13.22 3.15
N VAL A 123 2.38 -11.90 3.24
CA VAL A 123 3.57 -11.08 2.96
C VAL A 123 3.75 -10.01 4.05
N PRO A 124 4.99 -9.54 4.30
CA PRO A 124 5.23 -8.41 5.18
C PRO A 124 4.38 -7.19 4.79
N SER A 125 3.78 -6.55 5.77
CA SER A 125 2.92 -5.39 5.51
C SER A 125 3.00 -4.35 6.61
N ILE A 126 2.79 -3.08 6.24
CA ILE A 126 2.70 -1.94 7.14
C ILE A 126 1.41 -1.20 6.85
N VAL A 127 0.66 -0.88 7.91
CA VAL A 127 -0.52 0.00 7.85
C VAL A 127 -0.16 1.32 8.50
N ILE A 128 -0.35 2.42 7.78
CA ILE A 128 -0.23 3.78 8.32
C ILE A 128 -1.63 4.35 8.51
N GLY A 129 -1.97 4.70 9.75
CA GLY A 129 -3.22 5.37 10.08
C GLY A 129 -2.99 6.79 10.57
N SER A 130 -4.01 7.62 10.57
CA SER A 130 -4.01 8.99 11.08
C SER A 130 -5.03 9.17 12.18
N THR A 131 -4.70 10.01 13.19
CA THR A 131 -5.55 10.20 14.37
C THR A 131 -6.81 10.98 14.08
N ASP A 132 -6.82 11.80 13.05
CA ASP A 132 -7.92 12.66 12.62
C ASP A 132 -8.46 12.31 11.23
N ASP A 133 -8.20 11.08 10.76
CA ASP A 133 -8.76 10.59 9.49
C ASP A 133 -10.31 10.52 9.57
N PRO A 134 -11.04 11.28 8.75
CA PRO A 134 -12.50 11.29 8.77
C PRO A 134 -13.13 10.01 8.20
N TRP A 135 -12.36 9.21 7.46
CA TRP A 135 -12.84 8.00 6.80
C TRP A 135 -12.64 6.74 7.62
N MET A 136 -11.49 6.63 8.31
CA MET A 136 -11.21 5.52 9.22
C MET A 136 -10.44 5.98 10.45
N ALA A 137 -11.06 5.97 11.62
CA ALA A 137 -10.41 6.31 12.88
C ALA A 137 -9.19 5.39 13.15
N ALA A 138 -8.10 5.97 13.68
CA ALA A 138 -6.84 5.27 13.92
C ALA A 138 -6.99 3.95 14.73
N PRO A 139 -7.83 3.86 15.80
CA PRO A 139 -8.01 2.60 16.52
C PRO A 139 -8.61 1.50 15.65
N ARG A 140 -9.46 1.86 14.68
CA ARG A 140 -10.04 0.91 13.75
C ARG A 140 -9.02 0.45 12.69
N ALA A 141 -8.21 1.37 12.19
CA ALA A 141 -7.08 1.02 11.32
C ALA A 141 -6.10 0.08 12.01
N ALA A 142 -5.80 0.33 13.29
CA ALA A 142 -4.96 -0.55 14.12
C ALA A 142 -5.57 -1.95 14.29
N LEU A 143 -6.90 -2.04 14.47
CA LEU A 143 -7.59 -3.32 14.56
C LEU A 143 -7.49 -4.16 13.28
N TRP A 144 -7.61 -3.52 12.12
CA TRP A 144 -7.39 -4.20 10.83
C TRP A 144 -5.93 -4.60 10.65
N ALA A 145 -4.99 -3.73 11.03
CA ALA A 145 -3.56 -4.07 11.01
C ALA A 145 -3.25 -5.29 11.88
N GLU A 146 -3.83 -5.37 13.08
CA GLU A 146 -3.68 -6.53 13.97
C GLU A 146 -4.23 -7.81 13.32
N ARG A 147 -5.42 -7.78 12.73
CA ARG A 147 -6.01 -8.93 12.02
C ARG A 147 -5.14 -9.42 10.87
N TRP A 148 -4.49 -8.50 10.16
CA TRP A 148 -3.61 -8.80 9.04
C TRP A 148 -2.18 -9.12 9.48
N HIS A 149 -1.87 -9.08 10.77
CA HIS A 149 -0.52 -9.13 11.32
C HIS A 149 0.42 -8.12 10.68
N SER A 150 -0.12 -6.99 10.25
CA SER A 150 0.62 -5.86 9.72
C SER A 150 1.19 -5.01 10.85
N GLN A 151 2.36 -4.43 10.65
CA GLN A 151 2.85 -3.42 11.57
C GLN A 151 2.01 -2.15 11.44
N PHE A 152 1.43 -1.70 12.54
CA PHE A 152 0.69 -0.44 12.58
C PHE A 152 1.62 0.73 12.91
N ILE A 153 1.52 1.80 12.13
CA ILE A 153 2.20 3.08 12.40
C ILE A 153 1.14 4.17 12.50
N ASN A 154 1.10 4.85 13.63
CA ASN A 154 0.27 6.04 13.79
C ASN A 154 1.06 7.25 13.28
N GLY A 155 0.61 7.84 12.18
CA GLY A 155 1.23 9.01 11.57
C GLY A 155 0.94 10.34 12.30
N GLY A 156 0.08 10.32 13.33
CA GLY A 156 -0.42 11.54 13.97
C GLY A 156 -1.58 12.17 13.21
N PRO A 157 -1.86 13.45 13.39
CA PRO A 157 -2.99 14.14 12.76
C PRO A 157 -2.64 14.55 11.31
N LEU A 158 -2.81 13.63 10.36
CA LEU A 158 -2.49 13.82 8.94
C LEU A 158 -3.75 13.80 8.04
N GLY A 159 -4.96 13.90 8.63
CA GLY A 159 -6.20 13.75 7.87
C GLY A 159 -6.27 12.39 7.19
N HIS A 160 -6.77 12.35 5.95
CA HIS A 160 -6.83 11.10 5.16
C HIS A 160 -5.51 10.77 4.44
N ILE A 161 -4.41 11.39 4.82
CA ILE A 161 -3.08 11.23 4.20
C ILE A 161 -3.19 11.33 2.66
N ASN A 162 -3.90 12.34 2.19
CA ASN A 162 -4.15 12.60 0.77
C ASN A 162 -3.58 13.98 0.35
N ALA A 163 -3.98 14.51 -0.80
CA ALA A 163 -3.52 15.81 -1.28
C ALA A 163 -3.90 16.97 -0.31
N GLU A 164 -5.06 16.88 0.34
CA GLU A 164 -5.53 17.90 1.29
C GLU A 164 -4.69 17.92 2.58
N SER A 165 -3.98 16.86 2.89
CA SER A 165 -3.07 16.79 4.04
C SER A 165 -1.82 17.66 3.87
N GLY A 166 -1.54 18.17 2.68
CA GLY A 166 -0.44 19.09 2.41
C GLY A 166 0.96 18.51 2.62
N LEU A 167 1.13 17.19 2.51
CA LEU A 167 2.39 16.49 2.83
C LEU A 167 3.50 16.71 1.80
N GLY A 168 3.17 17.27 0.64
CA GLY A 168 4.15 17.43 -0.43
C GLY A 168 4.74 16.09 -0.89
N ASP A 169 6.06 16.00 -0.92
CA ASP A 169 6.78 14.77 -1.32
C ASP A 169 6.81 13.68 -0.25
N TRP A 170 6.32 13.98 0.93
CA TRP A 170 6.18 13.10 2.08
C TRP A 170 7.39 12.20 2.35
N PRO A 171 8.54 12.77 2.72
CA PRO A 171 9.78 12.03 2.96
C PRO A 171 9.64 10.98 4.07
N GLU A 172 8.83 11.24 5.10
CA GLU A 172 8.58 10.29 6.19
C GLU A 172 7.87 9.02 5.68
N GLY A 173 6.96 9.17 4.72
CA GLY A 173 6.32 8.03 4.06
C GLY A 173 7.31 7.20 3.24
N LEU A 174 8.27 7.85 2.56
CA LEU A 174 9.35 7.16 1.86
C LEU A 174 10.28 6.41 2.83
N GLU A 175 10.59 6.98 3.98
CA GLU A 175 11.36 6.29 5.02
C GLU A 175 10.66 5.01 5.50
N ILE A 176 9.33 5.05 5.64
CA ILE A 176 8.54 3.85 6.00
C ILE A 176 8.57 2.82 4.86
N LEU A 177 8.55 3.24 3.60
CA LEU A 177 8.71 2.31 2.48
C LEU A 177 10.11 1.67 2.47
N TYR A 178 11.17 2.41 2.76
CA TYR A 178 12.51 1.85 2.94
C TYR A 178 12.56 0.84 4.10
N PHE A 179 11.89 1.15 5.21
CA PHE A 179 11.80 0.23 6.33
C PHE A 179 11.05 -1.07 5.96
N LEU A 180 10.00 -0.99 5.14
CA LEU A 180 9.33 -2.19 4.61
C LEU A 180 10.29 -3.04 3.76
N ILE A 181 11.10 -2.41 2.92
CA ILE A 181 12.10 -3.11 2.09
C ILE A 181 13.10 -3.85 2.96
N ASP A 182 13.62 -3.21 3.99
CA ASP A 182 14.54 -3.84 4.94
C ASP A 182 13.90 -5.07 5.61
N LYS A 183 12.63 -4.98 6.00
CA LYS A 183 11.88 -6.12 6.56
C LYS A 183 11.76 -7.27 5.57
N VAL A 184 11.44 -6.98 4.32
CA VAL A 184 11.31 -7.97 3.25
C VAL A 184 12.66 -8.67 3.01
N GLN A 185 13.75 -7.93 2.92
CA GLN A 185 15.08 -8.48 2.70
C GLN A 185 15.56 -9.37 3.85
N ASN A 186 15.30 -8.95 5.10
CA ASN A 186 15.67 -9.73 6.28
C ASN A 186 14.83 -11.03 6.40
N SER A 187 13.55 -11.00 6.05
CA SER A 187 12.68 -12.19 6.07
C SER A 187 13.13 -13.27 5.08
N VAL A 188 13.78 -12.90 3.99
CA VAL A 188 14.35 -13.86 3.02
C VAL A 188 15.60 -14.53 3.57
N CYS A 189 16.42 -13.80 4.36
CA CYS A 189 17.65 -14.34 4.94
C CYS A 189 17.40 -15.37 6.09
N GLU A 190 16.26 -15.27 6.78
CA GLU A 190 15.91 -16.19 7.88
C GLU A 190 15.35 -17.54 7.39
N ASN A 191 14.92 -17.62 6.12
CA ASN A 191 14.34 -18.82 5.52
C ASN A 191 15.28 -19.57 4.56
N THR A 192 16.55 -19.18 4.50
CA THR A 192 17.64 -19.85 3.75
C THR A 192 18.68 -20.46 4.67
#